data_2580cc9a5639db9118b660cc50b9a926
#
_entry.id   2580cc9a5639db9118b660cc50b9a926
#
_cell.length_a   1.000
_cell.length_b   1.000
_cell.length_c   1.000
_cell.angle_alpha   90.00
_cell.angle_beta   90.00
_cell.angle_gamma   90.00
#
_symmetry.space_group_name_H-M   'P 1'
#
loop_
_entity.id
_entity.type
_entity.pdbx_description
1 polymer ?
#
loop_
_entity_poly.entity_id
_entity_poly.type
_entity_poly.pdbx_seq_one_letter_code
_entity_poly.pdbx_strand_id
1 'polypeptide(L)'
;MKVIGIEEHYRFAAIAEEHQGLDSATELLTHAGYGSPGADGEWPPGINDLGEGRIAAMDAAGIDVQILSHAVPGPETLEPAVAVELARRANDEVAAAIGRYPDRFRGFATLPMRDPAAAAGELERTVRDHGFVGALINGHVNGRYLDDTFFWPVFESAETLGVPVFLHPTVPPQAVIDAYYAGFDRKITARLAAAGVGWHIDTGVHCLRLILSGVFDRFPQLQIIVGHHFEALSWMGWRTDYSFPIAETGLKRTVKEYLRENFYGGILAGDFFSQPGAMDPSWSLSFNAYLAMVNVIGIDRVVFTADYPYGNIKACREFLDRMPISQADREKIAHRNAERLLRL
;
A
#
# COMPACT_ATOMS: atom_id res chain seq x y z
N MET A 1 6.41 2.44 -23.81
CA MET A 1 7.14 1.86 -22.65
C MET A 1 6.11 1.15 -21.80
N LYS A 2 6.35 -0.12 -21.45
CA LYS A 2 5.49 -0.88 -20.53
C LYS A 2 5.40 -0.18 -19.17
N VAL A 3 4.21 -0.17 -18.54
CA VAL A 3 4.00 0.39 -17.20
C VAL A 3 3.16 -0.58 -16.38
N ILE A 4 3.63 -0.88 -15.16
CA ILE A 4 2.96 -1.76 -14.19
C ILE A 4 2.63 -0.92 -12.96
N GLY A 5 1.33 -0.70 -12.69
CA GLY A 5 0.85 -0.06 -11.49
C GLY A 5 0.72 -1.07 -10.34
N ILE A 6 1.33 -0.75 -9.17
CA ILE A 6 1.39 -1.70 -8.05
C ILE A 6 0.36 -1.38 -6.96
N GLU A 7 -0.12 -0.15 -6.86
CA GLU A 7 -1.10 0.28 -5.87
C GLU A 7 -2.38 0.70 -6.58
N GLU A 8 -3.22 -0.32 -6.88
CA GLU A 8 -4.40 -0.13 -7.72
C GLU A 8 -5.60 -0.76 -7.04
N HIS A 9 -6.43 0.07 -6.45
CA HIS A 9 -7.45 -0.35 -5.50
C HIS A 9 -8.75 -0.84 -6.15
N TYR A 10 -9.36 -1.80 -5.50
CA TYR A 10 -10.75 -2.20 -5.67
C TYR A 10 -11.44 -2.29 -4.30
N ARG A 11 -12.74 -2.43 -4.30
CA ARG A 11 -13.51 -2.63 -3.08
C ARG A 11 -14.48 -3.80 -3.23
N PHE A 12 -14.48 -4.68 -2.26
CA PHE A 12 -15.46 -5.74 -2.14
C PHE A 12 -16.60 -5.26 -1.23
N ALA A 13 -17.82 -5.09 -1.79
CA ALA A 13 -18.93 -4.43 -1.11
C ALA A 13 -19.28 -5.07 0.24
N ALA A 14 -19.24 -6.41 0.34
CA ALA A 14 -19.57 -7.11 1.57
C ALA A 14 -18.62 -6.78 2.74
N ILE A 15 -17.34 -6.50 2.48
CA ILE A 15 -16.42 -6.02 3.53
C ILE A 15 -16.84 -4.64 4.02
N ALA A 16 -17.20 -3.75 3.11
CA ALA A 16 -17.64 -2.39 3.46
C ALA A 16 -18.97 -2.40 4.23
N GLU A 17 -19.88 -3.32 3.91
CA GLU A 17 -21.16 -3.51 4.62
C GLU A 17 -20.94 -3.95 6.07
N GLU A 18 -20.02 -4.89 6.32
CA GLU A 18 -19.68 -5.36 7.67
C GLU A 18 -19.05 -4.27 8.55
N HIS A 19 -18.42 -3.28 7.94
CA HIS A 19 -17.82 -2.15 8.67
C HIS A 19 -18.85 -1.08 9.10
N GLN A 20 -20.09 -1.13 8.61
CA GLN A 20 -21.09 -0.10 8.95
C GLN A 20 -21.43 -0.13 10.45
N GLY A 21 -21.06 0.95 11.13
CA GLY A 21 -21.37 1.15 12.56
C GLY A 21 -20.48 0.42 13.56
N LEU A 22 -19.34 -0.17 13.13
CA LEU A 22 -18.53 -1.02 14.00
C LEU A 22 -17.51 -0.27 14.87
N ASP A 23 -16.85 0.78 14.38
CA ASP A 23 -15.81 1.44 15.15
C ASP A 23 -15.53 2.90 14.77
N SER A 24 -14.78 3.60 15.64
CA SER A 24 -14.36 4.97 15.46
C SER A 24 -13.38 5.16 14.29
N ALA A 25 -12.58 4.15 13.96
CA ALA A 25 -11.60 4.21 12.86
C ALA A 25 -12.33 4.20 11.51
N THR A 26 -13.28 3.28 11.31
CA THR A 26 -14.14 3.23 10.11
C THR A 26 -14.95 4.52 9.95
N GLU A 27 -15.51 5.03 11.05
CA GLU A 27 -16.22 6.30 11.04
C GLU A 27 -15.30 7.47 10.67
N LEU A 28 -14.07 7.46 11.15
CA LEU A 28 -13.06 8.46 10.81
C LEU A 28 -12.68 8.40 9.33
N LEU A 29 -12.45 7.20 8.78
CA LEU A 29 -12.18 6.99 7.35
C LEU A 29 -13.36 7.50 6.49
N THR A 30 -14.59 7.27 6.94
CA THR A 30 -15.79 7.81 6.29
C THR A 30 -15.79 9.34 6.24
N HIS A 31 -15.49 9.99 7.37
CA HIS A 31 -15.39 11.46 7.42
C HIS A 31 -14.21 12.02 6.62
N ALA A 32 -13.13 11.26 6.48
CA ALA A 32 -12.02 11.61 5.62
C ALA A 32 -12.31 11.42 4.12
N GLY A 33 -13.36 10.65 3.77
CA GLY A 33 -13.78 10.37 2.40
C GLY A 33 -13.34 8.99 1.86
N TYR A 34 -12.87 8.09 2.75
CA TYR A 34 -12.34 6.78 2.35
C TYR A 34 -13.19 5.59 2.80
N GLY A 35 -13.99 5.72 3.84
CA GLY A 35 -14.67 4.60 4.50
C GLY A 35 -16.10 4.31 4.02
N SER A 36 -16.73 5.22 3.27
CA SER A 36 -18.10 5.06 2.75
C SER A 36 -18.30 5.83 1.45
N PRO A 37 -19.41 5.60 0.73
CA PRO A 37 -19.80 6.46 -0.36
C PRO A 37 -19.79 7.92 0.06
N GLY A 38 -19.43 8.84 -0.85
CA GLY A 38 -19.47 10.28 -0.63
C GLY A 38 -20.87 10.77 -0.22
N ALA A 39 -21.02 12.07 0.01
CA ALA A 39 -22.29 12.67 0.41
C ALA A 39 -23.44 12.44 -0.60
N ASP A 40 -23.09 12.12 -1.85
CA ASP A 40 -23.97 11.73 -2.95
C ASP A 40 -24.28 10.22 -2.99
N GLY A 41 -23.74 9.43 -2.06
CA GLY A 41 -23.90 7.98 -2.00
C GLY A 41 -23.03 7.21 -2.99
N GLU A 42 -22.07 7.84 -3.66
CA GLU A 42 -21.19 7.22 -4.63
C GLU A 42 -19.76 6.99 -4.06
N TRP A 43 -19.19 5.84 -4.39
CA TRP A 43 -17.77 5.55 -4.20
C TRP A 43 -16.94 6.27 -5.27
N PRO A 44 -15.60 6.42 -5.10
CA PRO A 44 -14.76 6.87 -6.19
C PRO A 44 -15.07 6.13 -7.49
N PRO A 45 -15.35 6.83 -8.61
CA PRO A 45 -15.69 6.18 -9.86
C PRO A 45 -14.66 5.13 -10.26
N GLY A 46 -15.11 3.92 -10.61
CA GLY A 46 -14.26 2.82 -11.05
C GLY A 46 -13.72 1.91 -9.94
N ILE A 47 -13.95 2.19 -8.65
CA ILE A 47 -13.40 1.35 -7.57
C ILE A 47 -13.97 -0.08 -7.55
N ASN A 48 -15.24 -0.23 -7.95
CA ASN A 48 -15.90 -1.55 -8.03
C ASN A 48 -15.80 -2.17 -9.41
N ASP A 49 -15.17 -1.49 -10.38
CA ASP A 49 -15.04 -2.00 -11.74
C ASP A 49 -13.74 -2.80 -11.89
N LEU A 50 -13.87 -4.10 -12.03
CA LEU A 50 -12.82 -5.05 -12.37
C LEU A 50 -12.99 -5.57 -13.81
N GLY A 51 -13.57 -4.77 -14.69
CA GLY A 51 -13.92 -5.12 -16.06
C GLY A 51 -13.51 -4.07 -17.11
N GLU A 52 -14.36 -3.90 -18.11
CA GLU A 52 -14.08 -3.11 -19.30
C GLU A 52 -13.84 -1.62 -19.02
N GLY A 53 -14.52 -1.02 -18.04
CA GLY A 53 -14.32 0.38 -17.70
C GLY A 53 -12.93 0.63 -17.11
N ARG A 54 -12.45 -0.27 -16.24
CA ARG A 54 -11.09 -0.20 -15.70
C ARG A 54 -10.05 -0.39 -16.81
N ILE A 55 -10.25 -1.36 -17.70
CA ILE A 55 -9.37 -1.56 -18.87
C ILE A 55 -9.33 -0.29 -19.75
N ALA A 56 -10.48 0.32 -20.03
CA ALA A 56 -10.53 1.55 -20.79
C ALA A 56 -9.79 2.72 -20.11
N ALA A 57 -9.87 2.82 -18.77
CA ALA A 57 -9.12 3.82 -18.01
C ALA A 57 -7.60 3.56 -18.07
N MET A 58 -7.17 2.30 -17.95
CA MET A 58 -5.77 1.90 -18.12
C MET A 58 -5.26 2.25 -19.53
N ASP A 59 -6.01 1.90 -20.58
CA ASP A 59 -5.65 2.18 -21.97
C ASP A 59 -5.51 3.69 -22.23
N ALA A 60 -6.45 4.47 -21.72
CA ALA A 60 -6.43 5.92 -21.84
C ALA A 60 -5.26 6.60 -21.13
N ALA A 61 -4.70 5.93 -20.10
CA ALA A 61 -3.55 6.40 -19.35
C ALA A 61 -2.22 5.74 -19.80
N GLY A 62 -2.27 4.72 -20.66
CA GLY A 62 -1.10 3.98 -21.10
C GLY A 62 -0.50 3.11 -20.00
N ILE A 63 -1.35 2.47 -19.18
CA ILE A 63 -0.97 1.48 -18.17
C ILE A 63 -1.21 0.08 -18.71
N ASP A 64 -0.18 -0.76 -18.71
CA ASP A 64 -0.27 -2.09 -19.30
C ASP A 64 -0.82 -3.12 -18.31
N VAL A 65 -0.37 -3.06 -17.05
CA VAL A 65 -0.76 -4.01 -16.00
C VAL A 65 -1.09 -3.27 -14.71
N GLN A 66 -2.16 -3.67 -14.03
CA GLN A 66 -2.48 -3.27 -12.66
C GLN A 66 -2.40 -4.44 -11.69
N ILE A 67 -1.79 -4.22 -10.52
CA ILE A 67 -1.83 -5.15 -9.40
C ILE A 67 -3.00 -4.74 -8.50
N LEU A 68 -4.07 -5.49 -8.57
CA LEU A 68 -5.31 -5.19 -7.86
C LEU A 68 -5.18 -5.48 -6.37
N SER A 69 -5.60 -4.53 -5.52
CA SER A 69 -5.56 -4.65 -4.07
C SER A 69 -6.83 -4.08 -3.42
N HIS A 70 -7.26 -4.65 -2.28
CA HIS A 70 -8.43 -4.14 -1.58
C HIS A 70 -8.12 -2.82 -0.86
N ALA A 71 -8.98 -1.82 -1.07
CA ALA A 71 -8.87 -0.52 -0.41
C ALA A 71 -9.22 -0.59 1.09
N VAL A 72 -8.76 0.40 1.87
CA VAL A 72 -9.19 0.58 3.27
C VAL A 72 -10.69 0.94 3.36
N PRO A 73 -11.40 0.48 4.42
CA PRO A 73 -11.00 -0.55 5.37
C PRO A 73 -11.08 -1.95 4.76
N GLY A 74 -10.09 -2.78 5.05
CA GLY A 74 -10.08 -4.20 4.69
C GLY A 74 -10.62 -5.08 5.83
N PRO A 75 -10.53 -6.42 5.73
CA PRO A 75 -11.07 -7.34 6.74
C PRO A 75 -10.24 -7.42 8.02
N GLU A 76 -9.13 -6.67 8.12
CA GLU A 76 -8.14 -6.77 9.20
C GLU A 76 -8.73 -6.50 10.60
N THR A 77 -9.83 -5.77 10.69
CA THR A 77 -10.46 -5.42 11.97
C THR A 77 -11.75 -6.20 12.26
N LEU A 78 -12.27 -6.96 11.29
CA LEU A 78 -13.48 -7.76 11.42
C LEU A 78 -13.28 -8.97 12.33
N GLU A 79 -14.38 -9.54 12.83
CA GLU A 79 -14.33 -10.80 13.59
C GLU A 79 -13.69 -11.92 12.76
N PRO A 80 -12.81 -12.77 13.35
CA PRO A 80 -11.98 -13.70 12.60
C PRO A 80 -12.74 -14.59 11.61
N ALA A 81 -13.88 -15.17 12.01
CA ALA A 81 -14.66 -16.04 11.13
C ALA A 81 -15.23 -15.27 9.92
N VAL A 82 -15.71 -14.05 10.13
CA VAL A 82 -16.22 -13.16 9.08
C VAL A 82 -15.09 -12.71 8.17
N ALA A 83 -13.96 -12.31 8.77
CA ALA A 83 -12.77 -11.88 8.03
C ALA A 83 -12.25 -12.98 7.09
N VAL A 84 -12.19 -14.24 7.54
CA VAL A 84 -11.74 -15.39 6.74
C VAL A 84 -12.65 -15.61 5.54
N GLU A 85 -13.98 -15.62 5.77
CA GLU A 85 -14.96 -15.80 4.69
C GLU A 85 -14.86 -14.66 3.65
N LEU A 86 -14.89 -13.42 4.12
CA LEU A 86 -14.93 -12.26 3.23
C LEU A 86 -13.60 -12.03 2.49
N ALA A 87 -12.46 -12.26 3.13
CA ALA A 87 -11.16 -12.21 2.47
C ALA A 87 -11.09 -13.23 1.31
N ARG A 88 -11.54 -14.46 1.55
CA ARG A 88 -11.57 -15.48 0.52
C ARG A 88 -12.45 -15.09 -0.67
N ARG A 89 -13.66 -14.59 -0.41
CA ARG A 89 -14.59 -14.16 -1.48
C ARG A 89 -14.05 -12.98 -2.26
N ALA A 90 -13.42 -12.01 -1.59
CA ALA A 90 -12.79 -10.87 -2.25
C ALA A 90 -11.63 -11.32 -3.17
N ASN A 91 -10.80 -12.24 -2.71
CA ASN A 91 -9.73 -12.82 -3.51
C ASN A 91 -10.24 -13.65 -4.70
N ASP A 92 -11.33 -14.40 -4.53
CA ASP A 92 -11.95 -15.15 -5.61
C ASP A 92 -12.52 -14.23 -6.70
N GLU A 93 -13.04 -13.05 -6.34
CA GLU A 93 -13.49 -12.03 -7.30
C GLU A 93 -12.31 -11.47 -8.12
N VAL A 94 -11.18 -11.15 -7.47
CA VAL A 94 -9.96 -10.73 -8.17
C VAL A 94 -9.41 -11.86 -9.05
N ALA A 95 -9.41 -13.10 -8.58
CA ALA A 95 -8.99 -14.25 -9.38
C ALA A 95 -9.85 -14.42 -10.64
N ALA A 96 -11.17 -14.21 -10.53
CA ALA A 96 -12.06 -14.20 -11.68
C ALA A 96 -11.76 -13.05 -12.65
N ALA A 97 -11.42 -11.86 -12.15
CA ALA A 97 -11.02 -10.73 -12.99
C ALA A 97 -9.70 -11.03 -13.73
N ILE A 98 -8.70 -11.58 -13.04
CA ILE A 98 -7.43 -12.03 -13.65
C ILE A 98 -7.70 -13.06 -14.75
N GLY A 99 -8.60 -14.04 -14.51
CA GLY A 99 -8.98 -15.03 -15.49
C GLY A 99 -9.62 -14.44 -16.76
N ARG A 100 -10.36 -13.33 -16.64
CA ARG A 100 -10.92 -12.58 -17.80
C ARG A 100 -9.89 -11.74 -18.55
N TYR A 101 -8.93 -11.18 -17.83
CA TYR A 101 -7.93 -10.24 -18.36
C TYR A 101 -6.50 -10.60 -17.92
N PRO A 102 -5.99 -11.80 -18.30
CA PRO A 102 -4.75 -12.36 -17.74
C PRO A 102 -3.50 -11.54 -18.08
N ASP A 103 -3.52 -10.75 -19.14
CA ASP A 103 -2.40 -9.88 -19.53
C ASP A 103 -2.47 -8.49 -18.90
N ARG A 104 -3.57 -8.16 -18.20
CA ARG A 104 -3.84 -6.82 -17.70
C ARG A 104 -3.88 -6.75 -16.16
N PHE A 105 -4.25 -7.83 -15.49
CA PHE A 105 -4.39 -7.85 -14.03
C PHE A 105 -3.50 -8.89 -13.37
N ARG A 106 -3.03 -8.55 -12.18
CA ARG A 106 -2.53 -9.46 -11.14
C ARG A 106 -3.19 -9.06 -9.82
N GLY A 107 -3.03 -9.85 -8.76
CA GLY A 107 -3.64 -9.58 -7.47
C GLY A 107 -2.63 -9.56 -6.32
N PHE A 108 -2.86 -8.66 -5.36
CA PHE A 108 -2.40 -8.81 -3.99
C PHE A 108 -3.53 -9.41 -3.16
N ALA A 109 -3.20 -10.41 -2.35
CA ALA A 109 -4.15 -11.07 -1.49
C ALA A 109 -4.67 -10.12 -0.39
N THR A 110 -5.97 -10.13 -0.19
CA THR A 110 -6.65 -9.58 0.98
C THR A 110 -6.61 -10.62 2.08
N LEU A 111 -6.12 -10.29 3.29
CA LEU A 111 -5.81 -11.27 4.33
C LEU A 111 -6.63 -11.05 5.62
N PRO A 112 -7.13 -12.12 6.28
CA PRO A 112 -7.85 -12.05 7.55
C PRO A 112 -6.88 -11.95 8.74
N MET A 113 -6.25 -10.80 8.92
CA MET A 113 -5.09 -10.60 9.81
C MET A 113 -5.35 -10.84 11.31
N ARG A 114 -6.61 -10.91 11.76
CA ARG A 114 -6.93 -11.32 13.15
C ARG A 114 -6.76 -12.82 13.39
N ASP A 115 -6.59 -13.61 12.33
CA ASP A 115 -6.19 -15.02 12.36
C ASP A 115 -4.98 -15.22 11.44
N PRO A 116 -3.74 -15.02 11.94
CA PRO A 116 -2.54 -15.11 11.10
C PRO A 116 -2.29 -16.49 10.49
N ALA A 117 -2.81 -17.57 11.08
CA ALA A 117 -2.70 -18.90 10.50
C ALA A 117 -3.62 -19.02 9.27
N ALA A 118 -4.87 -18.55 9.37
CA ALA A 118 -5.77 -18.46 8.23
C ALA A 118 -5.26 -17.49 7.16
N ALA A 119 -4.68 -16.35 7.57
CA ALA A 119 -4.08 -15.37 6.67
C ALA A 119 -2.90 -15.96 5.88
N ALA A 120 -2.01 -16.70 6.52
CA ALA A 120 -0.91 -17.41 5.86
C ALA A 120 -1.43 -18.46 4.88
N GLY A 121 -2.44 -19.24 5.25
CA GLY A 121 -3.09 -20.22 4.38
C GLY A 121 -3.78 -19.60 3.17
N GLU A 122 -4.43 -18.44 3.33
CA GLU A 122 -5.08 -17.72 2.25
C GLU A 122 -4.05 -17.09 1.29
N LEU A 123 -2.93 -16.55 1.82
CA LEU A 123 -1.81 -16.10 0.99
C LEU A 123 -1.25 -17.26 0.15
N GLU A 124 -1.04 -18.43 0.77
CA GLU A 124 -0.55 -19.61 0.07
C GLU A 124 -1.51 -20.05 -1.04
N ARG A 125 -2.81 -20.11 -0.75
CA ARG A 125 -3.85 -20.44 -1.72
C ARG A 125 -3.87 -19.49 -2.91
N THR A 126 -3.90 -18.19 -2.65
CA THR A 126 -4.01 -17.19 -3.71
C THR A 126 -2.78 -17.17 -4.61
N VAL A 127 -1.59 -17.33 -4.05
CA VAL A 127 -0.33 -17.38 -4.82
C VAL A 127 -0.25 -18.65 -5.65
N ARG A 128 -0.54 -19.84 -5.06
CA ARG A 128 -0.36 -21.12 -5.75
C ARG A 128 -1.47 -21.44 -6.74
N ASP A 129 -2.72 -21.16 -6.36
CA ASP A 129 -3.88 -21.59 -7.14
C ASP A 129 -4.37 -20.52 -8.12
N HIS A 130 -4.12 -19.23 -7.81
CA HIS A 130 -4.64 -18.11 -8.59
C HIS A 130 -3.55 -17.18 -9.16
N GLY A 131 -2.28 -17.45 -8.89
CA GLY A 131 -1.15 -16.68 -9.45
C GLY A 131 -1.07 -15.25 -8.91
N PHE A 132 -1.53 -15.01 -7.67
CA PHE A 132 -1.33 -13.74 -7.01
C PHE A 132 0.15 -13.51 -6.74
N VAL A 133 0.55 -12.24 -6.69
CA VAL A 133 1.95 -11.83 -6.66
C VAL A 133 2.39 -11.24 -5.32
N GLY A 134 1.59 -11.39 -4.28
CA GLY A 134 1.83 -10.90 -2.92
C GLY A 134 0.55 -10.67 -2.15
N ALA A 135 0.64 -9.88 -1.08
CA ALA A 135 -0.52 -9.44 -0.30
C ALA A 135 -0.45 -7.93 -0.04
N LEU A 136 -1.61 -7.31 0.23
CA LEU A 136 -1.69 -5.97 0.79
C LEU A 136 -2.33 -6.05 2.17
N ILE A 137 -1.73 -5.36 3.14
CA ILE A 137 -2.20 -5.25 4.52
C ILE A 137 -2.37 -3.78 4.87
N ASN A 138 -3.56 -3.41 5.37
CA ASN A 138 -3.88 -2.02 5.73
C ASN A 138 -3.44 -1.70 7.16
N GLY A 139 -2.15 -1.42 7.33
CA GLY A 139 -1.57 -0.94 8.57
C GLY A 139 -1.64 -1.92 9.75
N HIS A 140 -1.97 -1.42 10.91
CA HIS A 140 -2.10 -2.20 12.14
C HIS A 140 -3.46 -2.92 12.26
N VAL A 141 -3.51 -3.97 13.06
CA VAL A 141 -4.72 -4.75 13.33
C VAL A 141 -5.23 -4.40 14.74
N ASN A 142 -6.26 -3.56 14.85
CA ASN A 142 -6.82 -3.09 16.11
C ASN A 142 -5.75 -2.53 17.09
N GLY A 143 -4.84 -1.69 16.58
CA GLY A 143 -3.75 -1.09 17.36
C GLY A 143 -2.54 -2.00 17.58
N ARG A 144 -2.56 -3.24 17.10
CA ARG A 144 -1.43 -4.18 17.16
C ARG A 144 -0.64 -4.09 15.86
N TYR A 145 0.60 -3.64 15.93
CA TYR A 145 1.48 -3.50 14.78
C TYR A 145 2.05 -4.85 14.34
N LEU A 146 2.40 -4.97 13.06
CA LEU A 146 2.84 -6.23 12.45
C LEU A 146 4.23 -6.70 12.92
N ASP A 147 4.95 -5.89 13.68
CA ASP A 147 6.20 -6.30 14.37
C ASP A 147 5.97 -7.36 15.46
N ASP A 148 4.75 -7.50 15.95
CA ASP A 148 4.39 -8.54 16.90
C ASP A 148 4.52 -9.95 16.29
N THR A 149 5.15 -10.86 17.03
CA THR A 149 5.37 -12.25 16.61
C THR A 149 4.08 -13.01 16.29
N PHE A 150 2.94 -12.53 16.74
CA PHE A 150 1.62 -13.04 16.36
C PHE A 150 1.41 -13.07 14.83
N PHE A 151 1.94 -12.10 14.10
CA PHE A 151 1.80 -11.98 12.65
C PHE A 151 2.89 -12.72 11.85
N TRP A 152 3.91 -13.25 12.50
CA TRP A 152 5.04 -13.93 11.85
C TRP A 152 4.66 -15.09 10.93
N PRO A 153 3.59 -15.89 11.19
CA PRO A 153 3.15 -16.90 10.21
C PRO A 153 2.89 -16.34 8.80
N VAL A 154 2.40 -15.10 8.70
CA VAL A 154 2.16 -14.44 7.40
C VAL A 154 3.49 -14.10 6.71
N PHE A 155 4.47 -13.59 7.46
CA PHE A 155 5.80 -13.27 6.93
C PHE A 155 6.59 -14.52 6.53
N GLU A 156 6.47 -15.59 7.29
CA GLU A 156 7.08 -16.88 6.96
C GLU A 156 6.49 -17.46 5.65
N SER A 157 5.17 -17.36 5.47
CA SER A 157 4.49 -17.74 4.24
C SER A 157 4.94 -16.85 3.06
N ALA A 158 4.95 -15.53 3.23
CA ALA A 158 5.38 -14.59 2.18
C ALA A 158 6.84 -14.84 1.75
N GLU A 159 7.77 -15.01 2.70
CA GLU A 159 9.17 -15.34 2.39
C GLU A 159 9.30 -16.69 1.69
N THR A 160 8.61 -17.73 2.16
CA THR A 160 8.63 -19.08 1.58
C THR A 160 8.11 -19.08 0.14
N LEU A 161 7.05 -18.33 -0.13
CA LEU A 161 6.48 -18.17 -1.47
C LEU A 161 7.33 -17.23 -2.33
N GLY A 162 8.19 -16.42 -1.72
CA GLY A 162 9.02 -15.42 -2.37
C GLY A 162 8.21 -14.28 -2.97
N VAL A 163 7.16 -13.85 -2.28
CA VAL A 163 6.29 -12.75 -2.66
C VAL A 163 6.34 -11.61 -1.64
N PRO A 164 6.18 -10.34 -2.06
CA PRO A 164 6.19 -9.19 -1.15
C PRO A 164 4.87 -9.04 -0.38
N VAL A 165 4.96 -8.25 0.69
CA VAL A 165 3.81 -7.67 1.38
C VAL A 165 3.79 -6.16 1.14
N PHE A 166 2.68 -5.64 0.61
CA PHE A 166 2.43 -4.20 0.54
C PHE A 166 1.85 -3.74 1.88
N LEU A 167 2.56 -2.89 2.59
CA LEU A 167 2.09 -2.24 3.81
C LEU A 167 1.44 -0.91 3.43
N HIS A 168 0.11 -0.94 3.30
CA HIS A 168 -0.70 0.23 2.97
C HIS A 168 -1.07 1.00 4.25
N PRO A 169 -1.16 2.32 4.23
CA PRO A 169 -1.59 3.10 5.39
C PRO A 169 -3.00 2.76 5.88
N THR A 170 -3.22 3.00 7.15
CA THR A 170 -4.55 3.15 7.76
C THR A 170 -4.50 4.26 8.81
N VAL A 171 -5.65 4.68 9.33
CA VAL A 171 -5.67 5.66 10.43
C VAL A 171 -4.89 5.13 11.63
N PRO A 172 -4.13 5.98 12.33
CA PRO A 172 -3.38 5.57 13.52
C PRO A 172 -4.29 5.01 14.63
N PRO A 173 -3.75 4.30 15.62
CA PRO A 173 -4.51 3.87 16.79
C PRO A 173 -5.20 5.04 17.49
N GLN A 174 -6.39 4.82 18.07
CA GLN A 174 -7.23 5.86 18.67
C GLN A 174 -6.46 6.74 19.66
N ALA A 175 -5.59 6.16 20.48
CA ALA A 175 -4.78 6.94 21.44
C ALA A 175 -3.84 7.95 20.76
N VAL A 176 -3.34 7.65 19.57
CA VAL A 176 -2.53 8.58 18.76
C VAL A 176 -3.43 9.66 18.16
N ILE A 177 -4.61 9.29 17.67
CA ILE A 177 -5.57 10.24 17.13
C ILE A 177 -5.95 11.26 18.21
N ASP A 178 -6.31 10.79 19.40
CA ASP A 178 -6.70 11.63 20.53
C ASP A 178 -5.59 12.60 20.97
N ALA A 179 -4.35 12.11 20.96
CA ALA A 179 -3.20 12.91 21.40
C ALA A 179 -2.69 13.92 20.34
N TYR A 180 -2.72 13.55 19.04
CA TYR A 180 -2.03 14.31 17.99
C TYR A 180 -2.96 15.02 17.03
N TYR A 181 -4.14 14.47 16.76
CA TYR A 181 -4.99 14.92 15.65
C TYR A 181 -6.34 15.45 16.09
N ALA A 182 -6.78 15.19 17.34
CA ALA A 182 -8.02 15.70 17.91
C ALA A 182 -7.96 17.19 18.25
N GLY A 183 -9.13 17.77 18.59
CA GLY A 183 -9.24 19.18 18.99
C GLY A 183 -9.69 20.12 17.86
N PHE A 184 -9.95 19.59 16.69
CA PHE A 184 -10.53 20.29 15.55
C PHE A 184 -11.96 19.80 15.25
N ASP A 185 -12.60 20.44 14.29
CA ASP A 185 -13.81 19.91 13.67
C ASP A 185 -13.58 18.44 13.22
N ARG A 186 -14.63 17.61 13.33
CA ARG A 186 -14.54 16.17 13.07
C ARG A 186 -13.97 15.83 11.68
N LYS A 187 -14.35 16.60 10.67
CA LYS A 187 -13.88 16.41 9.30
C LYS A 187 -12.40 16.80 9.14
N ILE A 188 -11.96 17.85 9.84
CA ILE A 188 -10.55 18.27 9.86
C ILE A 188 -9.71 17.23 10.60
N THR A 189 -10.15 16.80 11.79
CA THR A 189 -9.51 15.72 12.55
C THR A 189 -9.36 14.45 11.69
N ALA A 190 -10.44 14.04 11.02
CA ALA A 190 -10.43 12.86 10.15
C ALA A 190 -9.40 12.96 9.01
N ARG A 191 -9.38 14.09 8.31
CA ARG A 191 -8.42 14.33 7.21
C ARG A 191 -6.99 14.40 7.70
N LEU A 192 -6.76 15.04 8.85
CA LEU A 192 -5.44 15.16 9.46
C LEU A 192 -4.89 13.81 9.92
N ALA A 193 -5.74 12.95 10.52
CA ALA A 193 -5.35 11.62 10.98
C ALA A 193 -5.20 10.61 9.83
N ALA A 194 -5.96 10.78 8.74
CA ALA A 194 -5.83 9.94 7.53
C ALA A 194 -4.79 10.51 6.55
N ALA A 195 -5.12 10.54 5.26
CA ALA A 195 -4.23 10.90 4.15
C ALA A 195 -3.63 12.31 4.20
N GLY A 196 -4.12 13.18 5.07
CA GLY A 196 -3.51 14.50 5.22
C GLY A 196 -2.11 14.45 5.83
N VAL A 197 -1.90 13.62 6.86
CA VAL A 197 -0.60 13.47 7.55
C VAL A 197 -0.51 12.14 8.33
N GLY A 198 -1.55 11.82 9.14
CA GLY A 198 -1.44 10.88 10.24
C GLY A 198 -1.05 9.47 9.82
N TRP A 199 -1.72 8.90 8.85
CA TRP A 199 -1.44 7.53 8.42
C TRP A 199 -0.07 7.38 7.74
N HIS A 200 0.46 8.46 7.10
CA HIS A 200 1.80 8.45 6.51
C HIS A 200 2.89 8.40 7.58
N ILE A 201 2.70 9.15 8.67
CA ILE A 201 3.60 9.12 9.83
C ILE A 201 3.53 7.75 10.50
N ASP A 202 2.32 7.23 10.73
CA ASP A 202 2.09 5.94 11.38
C ASP A 202 2.72 4.78 10.57
N THR A 203 2.56 4.79 9.24
CA THR A 203 3.18 3.78 8.37
C THR A 203 4.71 3.85 8.42
N GLY A 204 5.28 5.05 8.44
CA GLY A 204 6.73 5.23 8.63
C GLY A 204 7.21 4.66 9.97
N VAL A 205 6.48 4.90 11.06
CA VAL A 205 6.75 4.29 12.37
C VAL A 205 6.60 2.77 12.30
N HIS A 206 5.57 2.26 11.64
CA HIS A 206 5.34 0.82 11.46
C HIS A 206 6.51 0.13 10.77
N CYS A 207 7.04 0.70 9.69
CA CYS A 207 8.23 0.19 9.00
C CYS A 207 9.47 0.14 9.92
N LEU A 208 9.71 1.19 10.71
CA LEU A 208 10.80 1.18 11.69
C LEU A 208 10.58 0.14 12.77
N ARG A 209 9.36 -0.08 13.25
CA ARG A 209 9.02 -1.14 14.20
C ARG A 209 9.34 -2.52 13.62
N LEU A 210 8.99 -2.81 12.34
CA LEU A 210 9.35 -4.06 11.67
C LEU A 210 10.86 -4.29 11.63
N ILE A 211 11.65 -3.24 11.40
CA ILE A 211 13.11 -3.33 11.42
C ILE A 211 13.60 -3.61 12.85
N LEU A 212 13.20 -2.75 13.79
CA LEU A 212 13.72 -2.77 15.18
C LEU A 212 13.31 -4.02 15.97
N SER A 213 12.21 -4.67 15.60
CA SER A 213 11.78 -5.96 16.21
C SER A 213 12.56 -7.18 15.70
N GLY A 214 13.41 -7.01 14.67
CA GLY A 214 14.20 -8.09 14.09
C GLY A 214 13.42 -8.98 13.10
N VAL A 215 12.29 -8.54 12.58
CA VAL A 215 11.53 -9.28 11.54
C VAL A 215 12.44 -9.68 10.39
N PHE A 216 13.26 -8.76 9.87
CA PHE A 216 14.17 -9.04 8.74
C PHE A 216 15.43 -9.83 9.14
N ASP A 217 15.72 -9.96 10.42
CA ASP A 217 16.74 -10.88 10.91
C ASP A 217 16.23 -12.33 10.95
N ARG A 218 14.93 -12.49 11.15
CA ARG A 218 14.23 -13.79 11.13
C ARG A 218 13.82 -14.18 9.70
N PHE A 219 13.39 -13.21 8.88
CA PHE A 219 12.93 -13.37 7.50
C PHE A 219 13.75 -12.48 6.56
N PRO A 220 15.01 -12.84 6.26
CA PRO A 220 15.93 -11.96 5.54
C PRO A 220 15.56 -11.72 4.07
N GLN A 221 14.76 -12.58 3.47
CA GLN A 221 14.31 -12.43 2.07
C GLN A 221 12.95 -11.74 1.95
N LEU A 222 12.26 -11.48 3.06
CA LEU A 222 10.97 -10.78 3.05
C LEU A 222 11.13 -9.39 2.43
N GLN A 223 10.22 -9.05 1.51
CA GLN A 223 10.17 -7.74 0.87
C GLN A 223 8.89 -7.02 1.28
N ILE A 224 9.02 -5.76 1.67
CA ILE A 224 7.90 -4.86 1.99
C ILE A 224 7.82 -3.79 0.90
N ILE A 225 6.62 -3.53 0.40
CA ILE A 225 6.35 -2.37 -0.47
C ILE A 225 5.62 -1.32 0.35
N VAL A 226 6.00 -0.05 0.15
CA VAL A 226 5.40 1.10 0.82
C VAL A 226 5.06 2.15 -0.23
N GLY A 227 3.83 2.64 -0.24
CA GLY A 227 3.35 3.63 -1.20
C GLY A 227 3.85 5.07 -0.96
N HIS A 228 3.19 6.04 -1.58
CA HIS A 228 3.21 7.47 -1.27
C HIS A 228 4.62 8.07 -1.07
N HIS A 229 5.54 7.80 -2.02
CA HIS A 229 6.95 8.21 -1.93
C HIS A 229 7.67 7.71 -0.68
N PHE A 230 7.35 6.47 -0.25
CA PHE A 230 7.97 5.83 0.91
C PHE A 230 7.56 6.44 2.25
N GLU A 231 6.38 7.05 2.31
CA GLU A 231 5.80 7.63 3.51
C GLU A 231 6.73 8.63 4.23
N ALA A 232 6.64 8.74 5.55
CA ALA A 232 7.55 9.62 6.32
C ALA A 232 9.02 9.19 6.28
N LEU A 233 9.34 7.96 5.89
CA LEU A 233 10.71 7.43 5.88
C LEU A 233 11.64 8.15 4.90
N SER A 234 11.10 8.70 3.81
CA SER A 234 11.89 9.49 2.86
C SER A 234 12.60 10.68 3.51
N TRP A 235 11.99 11.28 4.51
CA TRP A 235 12.51 12.45 5.21
C TRP A 235 13.33 12.10 6.47
N MET A 236 13.09 10.94 7.07
CA MET A 236 13.69 10.53 8.35
C MET A 236 14.85 9.56 8.19
N GLY A 237 14.98 8.90 7.04
CA GLY A 237 15.94 7.81 6.80
C GLY A 237 17.41 8.18 7.07
N TRP A 238 17.79 9.44 6.92
CA TRP A 238 19.17 9.89 7.19
C TRP A 238 19.56 9.87 8.68
N ARG A 239 18.55 9.93 9.58
CA ARG A 239 18.77 9.93 11.03
C ARG A 239 18.76 8.52 11.65
N THR A 240 18.21 7.55 10.95
CA THR A 240 17.88 6.26 11.55
C THR A 240 19.11 5.47 12.01
N ASP A 241 20.19 5.45 11.20
CA ASP A 241 21.41 4.75 11.58
C ASP A 241 22.11 5.38 12.79
N TYR A 242 22.05 6.72 12.87
CA TYR A 242 22.60 7.43 14.03
C TYR A 242 21.79 7.20 15.31
N SER A 243 20.46 7.16 15.17
CA SER A 243 19.56 7.03 16.33
C SER A 243 19.39 5.58 16.79
N PHE A 244 19.68 4.60 15.92
CA PHE A 244 19.50 3.17 16.21
C PHE A 244 20.77 2.37 15.84
N PRO A 245 21.89 2.58 16.53
CA PRO A 245 23.13 1.87 16.22
C PRO A 245 23.01 0.37 16.54
N ILE A 246 23.65 -0.47 15.76
CA ILE A 246 23.66 -1.94 15.91
C ILE A 246 24.04 -2.35 17.34
N ALA A 247 25.01 -1.65 17.93
CA ALA A 247 25.47 -1.97 19.29
C ALA A 247 24.38 -1.86 20.38
N GLU A 248 23.35 -1.05 20.14
CA GLU A 248 22.24 -0.84 21.09
C GLU A 248 21.00 -1.66 20.69
N THR A 249 20.76 -1.82 19.40
CA THR A 249 19.58 -2.54 18.89
C THR A 249 19.75 -4.05 18.87
N GLY A 250 20.99 -4.53 18.76
CA GLY A 250 21.28 -5.95 18.57
C GLY A 250 20.94 -6.50 17.19
N LEU A 251 20.57 -5.62 16.23
CA LEU A 251 20.26 -5.99 14.86
C LEU A 251 21.51 -6.49 14.12
N LYS A 252 21.35 -7.32 13.11
CA LYS A 252 22.46 -7.83 12.28
C LYS A 252 22.97 -6.81 11.25
N ARG A 253 22.14 -5.84 10.86
CA ARG A 253 22.42 -4.82 9.85
C ARG A 253 22.00 -3.44 10.37
N THR A 254 22.48 -2.38 9.74
CA THR A 254 22.01 -1.02 10.01
C THR A 254 20.58 -0.84 9.49
N VAL A 255 19.85 0.12 10.05
CA VAL A 255 18.49 0.45 9.57
C VAL A 255 18.50 0.78 8.08
N LYS A 256 19.51 1.52 7.62
CA LYS A 256 19.67 1.86 6.20
C LYS A 256 19.87 0.65 5.30
N GLU A 257 20.61 -0.37 5.75
CA GLU A 257 20.77 -1.61 4.99
C GLU A 257 19.45 -2.34 4.87
N TYR A 258 18.66 -2.45 5.96
CA TYR A 258 17.31 -3.04 5.86
C TYR A 258 16.40 -2.25 4.90
N LEU A 259 16.41 -0.91 4.98
CA LEU A 259 15.61 -0.09 4.05
C LEU A 259 15.99 -0.32 2.59
N ARG A 260 17.26 -0.56 2.29
CA ARG A 260 17.77 -0.80 0.94
C ARG A 260 17.59 -2.23 0.43
N GLU A 261 17.53 -3.21 1.32
CA GLU A 261 17.50 -4.62 0.96
C GLU A 261 16.11 -5.23 1.05
N ASN A 262 15.30 -4.78 2.00
CA ASN A 262 14.00 -5.36 2.30
C ASN A 262 12.80 -4.50 1.88
N PHE A 263 13.02 -3.25 1.44
CA PHE A 263 11.91 -2.37 1.10
C PHE A 263 11.91 -1.92 -0.36
N TYR A 264 10.71 -1.67 -0.87
CA TYR A 264 10.44 -0.97 -2.13
C TYR A 264 9.53 0.22 -1.86
N GLY A 265 9.68 1.31 -2.63
CA GLY A 265 8.88 2.52 -2.50
C GLY A 265 8.10 2.83 -3.77
N GLY A 266 6.81 3.12 -3.64
CA GLY A 266 5.93 3.55 -4.74
C GLY A 266 6.04 5.05 -4.99
N ILE A 267 6.18 5.47 -6.26
CA ILE A 267 6.02 6.88 -6.64
C ILE A 267 4.55 7.20 -6.83
N LEU A 268 4.16 8.43 -6.50
CA LEU A 268 2.80 8.92 -6.70
C LEU A 268 2.85 10.39 -7.16
N ALA A 269 1.98 10.78 -8.11
CA ALA A 269 1.81 12.19 -8.43
C ALA A 269 1.02 12.88 -7.32
N GLY A 270 1.48 14.04 -6.85
CA GLY A 270 0.85 14.79 -5.77
C GLY A 270 -0.48 15.46 -6.09
N ASP A 271 -1.08 15.10 -7.22
CA ASP A 271 -2.29 15.73 -7.72
C ASP A 271 -3.51 14.81 -7.65
N PHE A 272 -3.93 14.51 -6.42
CA PHE A 272 -5.16 13.75 -6.19
C PHE A 272 -6.44 14.50 -6.61
N PHE A 273 -6.40 15.84 -6.74
CA PHE A 273 -7.61 16.66 -6.86
C PHE A 273 -7.56 17.71 -7.95
N SER A 274 -6.50 17.83 -8.76
CA SER A 274 -6.44 18.87 -9.77
C SER A 274 -7.17 18.52 -11.05
N GLN A 275 -7.69 19.59 -11.68
CA GLN A 275 -8.34 19.50 -12.97
C GLN A 275 -7.32 19.12 -14.07
N PRO A 276 -7.68 18.27 -15.04
CA PRO A 276 -6.78 17.92 -16.14
C PRO A 276 -6.29 19.18 -16.86
N GLY A 277 -4.97 19.34 -16.97
CA GLY A 277 -4.33 20.40 -17.75
C GLY A 277 -3.75 21.58 -16.97
N ALA A 278 -3.92 21.68 -15.66
CA ALA A 278 -3.17 22.65 -14.86
C ALA A 278 -1.74 22.15 -14.65
N MET A 279 -0.74 22.99 -14.93
CA MET A 279 0.64 22.75 -14.46
C MET A 279 0.63 22.94 -12.94
N ASP A 280 0.51 21.84 -12.24
CA ASP A 280 0.39 21.87 -10.78
C ASP A 280 1.75 22.12 -10.12
N PRO A 281 1.85 23.10 -9.21
CA PRO A 281 3.03 23.29 -8.37
C PRO A 281 3.39 22.05 -7.54
N SER A 282 2.46 21.14 -7.28
CA SER A 282 2.69 19.89 -6.55
C SER A 282 3.63 18.94 -7.29
N TRP A 283 3.77 19.07 -8.63
CA TRP A 283 4.70 18.26 -9.41
C TRP A 283 6.14 18.38 -8.88
N SER A 284 6.59 19.58 -8.56
CA SER A 284 7.92 19.82 -8.01
C SER A 284 8.06 19.23 -6.60
N LEU A 285 6.99 19.22 -5.80
CA LEU A 285 6.99 18.61 -4.47
C LEU A 285 7.04 17.08 -4.58
N SER A 286 6.26 16.47 -5.48
CA SER A 286 6.31 15.03 -5.74
C SER A 286 7.70 14.60 -6.24
N PHE A 287 8.33 15.40 -7.10
CA PHE A 287 9.70 15.13 -7.56
C PHE A 287 10.74 15.23 -6.43
N ASN A 288 10.60 16.20 -5.53
CA ASN A 288 11.45 16.29 -4.35
C ASN A 288 11.27 15.11 -3.39
N ALA A 289 10.03 14.65 -3.19
CA ALA A 289 9.73 13.46 -2.40
C ALA A 289 10.35 12.21 -3.04
N TYR A 290 10.24 12.05 -4.37
CA TYR A 290 10.93 11.00 -5.12
C TYR A 290 12.46 11.04 -4.90
N LEU A 291 13.09 12.21 -5.01
CA LEU A 291 14.54 12.33 -4.80
C LEU A 291 14.93 11.93 -3.36
N ALA A 292 14.13 12.33 -2.36
CA ALA A 292 14.35 11.93 -0.98
C ALA A 292 14.27 10.41 -0.83
N MET A 293 13.26 9.76 -1.41
CA MET A 293 13.09 8.31 -1.40
C MET A 293 14.27 7.59 -2.06
N VAL A 294 14.67 8.00 -3.28
CA VAL A 294 15.79 7.38 -4.01
C VAL A 294 17.10 7.46 -3.23
N ASN A 295 17.34 8.55 -2.51
CA ASN A 295 18.51 8.68 -1.65
C ASN A 295 18.50 7.68 -0.48
N VAL A 296 17.33 7.29 0.00
CA VAL A 296 17.19 6.31 1.09
C VAL A 296 17.32 4.88 0.57
N ILE A 297 16.50 4.49 -0.43
CA ILE A 297 16.38 3.07 -0.85
C ILE A 297 17.10 2.73 -2.15
N GLY A 298 17.47 3.72 -2.96
CA GLY A 298 18.07 3.52 -4.29
C GLY A 298 17.04 3.29 -5.39
N ILE A 299 17.43 3.63 -6.64
CA ILE A 299 16.53 3.60 -7.81
C ILE A 299 16.01 2.19 -8.15
N ASP A 300 16.78 1.14 -7.85
CA ASP A 300 16.40 -0.25 -8.12
C ASP A 300 15.30 -0.78 -7.19
N ARG A 301 14.86 0.03 -6.24
CA ARG A 301 13.80 -0.25 -5.27
C ARG A 301 12.57 0.64 -5.44
N VAL A 302 12.51 1.43 -6.51
CA VAL A 302 11.39 2.34 -6.78
C VAL A 302 10.45 1.70 -7.81
N VAL A 303 9.15 1.73 -7.53
CA VAL A 303 8.11 1.18 -8.40
C VAL A 303 7.05 2.24 -8.73
N PHE A 304 6.33 2.02 -9.81
CA PHE A 304 5.23 2.91 -10.21
C PHE A 304 3.94 2.52 -9.49
N THR A 305 3.24 3.52 -8.94
CA THR A 305 1.89 3.40 -8.38
C THR A 305 1.01 4.54 -8.90
N ALA A 306 -0.29 4.33 -8.98
CA ALA A 306 -1.24 5.37 -9.34
C ALA A 306 -2.30 5.61 -8.26
N ASP A 307 -2.41 4.71 -7.29
CA ASP A 307 -3.43 4.74 -6.25
C ASP A 307 -4.86 4.86 -6.84
N TYR A 308 -5.04 4.20 -8.00
CA TYR A 308 -6.31 4.25 -8.73
C TYR A 308 -7.40 3.49 -7.94
N PRO A 309 -8.62 4.01 -7.85
CA PRO A 309 -9.14 5.23 -8.48
C PRO A 309 -9.08 6.49 -7.61
N TYR A 310 -8.42 6.45 -6.46
CA TYR A 310 -8.24 7.62 -5.60
C TYR A 310 -7.29 8.62 -6.25
N GLY A 311 -6.19 8.15 -6.82
CA GLY A 311 -5.26 8.94 -7.60
C GLY A 311 -5.68 9.14 -9.06
N ASN A 312 -5.21 10.23 -9.67
CA ASN A 312 -5.39 10.47 -11.10
C ASN A 312 -4.35 9.67 -11.91
N ILE A 313 -4.77 8.54 -12.46
CA ILE A 313 -3.91 7.61 -13.21
C ILE A 313 -3.14 8.28 -14.37
N LYS A 314 -3.77 9.25 -15.07
CA LYS A 314 -3.12 10.01 -16.17
C LYS A 314 -2.04 10.94 -15.61
N ALA A 315 -2.32 11.65 -14.53
CA ALA A 315 -1.36 12.54 -13.89
C ALA A 315 -0.14 11.75 -13.36
N CYS A 316 -0.35 10.57 -12.77
CA CYS A 316 0.73 9.68 -12.34
C CYS A 316 1.59 9.22 -13.53
N ARG A 317 0.96 8.86 -14.65
CA ARG A 317 1.67 8.49 -15.88
C ARG A 317 2.45 9.67 -16.46
N GLU A 318 1.85 10.84 -16.56
CA GLU A 318 2.51 12.06 -17.03
C GLU A 318 3.67 12.46 -16.11
N PHE A 319 3.51 12.29 -14.79
CA PHE A 319 4.60 12.50 -13.84
C PHE A 319 5.80 11.61 -14.16
N LEU A 320 5.59 10.30 -14.32
CA LEU A 320 6.65 9.36 -14.71
C LEU A 320 7.33 9.77 -16.01
N ASP A 321 6.54 10.13 -17.06
CA ASP A 321 7.08 10.47 -18.37
C ASP A 321 7.89 11.76 -18.37
N ARG A 322 7.55 12.71 -17.51
CA ARG A 322 8.18 14.04 -17.43
C ARG A 322 9.31 14.17 -16.40
N MET A 323 9.49 13.16 -15.55
CA MET A 323 10.60 13.18 -14.56
C MET A 323 11.95 13.40 -15.26
N PRO A 324 12.82 14.31 -14.77
CA PRO A 324 14.14 14.58 -15.34
C PRO A 324 15.16 13.51 -14.93
N ILE A 325 14.91 12.26 -15.33
CA ILE A 325 15.74 11.09 -15.06
C ILE A 325 16.14 10.40 -16.37
N SER A 326 17.14 9.52 -16.31
CA SER A 326 17.54 8.75 -17.48
C SER A 326 16.40 7.84 -17.97
N GLN A 327 16.39 7.51 -19.28
CA GLN A 327 15.44 6.55 -19.81
C GLN A 327 15.55 5.18 -19.13
N ALA A 328 16.78 4.75 -18.81
CA ALA A 328 17.00 3.49 -18.09
C ALA A 328 16.39 3.48 -16.69
N ASP A 329 16.49 4.58 -15.95
CA ASP A 329 15.88 4.70 -14.62
C ASP A 329 14.36 4.81 -14.70
N ARG A 330 13.83 5.50 -15.73
CA ARG A 330 12.39 5.54 -15.99
C ARG A 330 11.81 4.15 -16.25
N GLU A 331 12.50 3.32 -17.05
CA GLU A 331 12.10 1.93 -17.30
C GLU A 331 12.18 1.05 -16.06
N LYS A 332 13.16 1.29 -15.16
CA LYS A 332 13.22 0.60 -13.86
C LYS A 332 11.96 0.89 -13.05
N ILE A 333 11.59 2.14 -12.91
CA ILE A 333 10.40 2.56 -12.16
C ILE A 333 9.13 2.04 -12.84
N ALA A 334 9.03 2.19 -14.16
CA ALA A 334 7.84 1.86 -14.93
C ALA A 334 7.46 0.38 -14.84
N HIS A 335 8.44 -0.52 -14.95
CA HIS A 335 8.14 -1.96 -14.97
C HIS A 335 9.27 -2.87 -14.47
N ARG A 336 10.57 -2.60 -14.74
CA ARG A 336 11.63 -3.60 -14.49
C ARG A 336 11.78 -3.99 -13.02
N ASN A 337 11.63 -3.02 -12.11
CA ASN A 337 11.68 -3.29 -10.68
C ASN A 337 10.47 -4.11 -10.21
N ALA A 338 9.28 -3.80 -10.74
CA ALA A 338 8.07 -4.58 -10.50
C ALA A 338 8.19 -6.00 -11.05
N GLU A 339 8.65 -6.17 -12.29
CA GLU A 339 8.87 -7.48 -12.91
C GLU A 339 9.83 -8.36 -12.09
N ARG A 340 10.92 -7.77 -11.61
CA ARG A 340 11.88 -8.48 -10.74
C ARG A 340 11.27 -8.85 -9.39
N LEU A 341 10.58 -7.91 -8.73
CA LEU A 341 9.99 -8.11 -7.41
C LEU A 341 8.87 -9.15 -7.44
N LEU A 342 7.98 -9.03 -8.43
CA LEU A 342 6.75 -9.83 -8.55
C LEU A 342 6.92 -11.07 -9.44
N ARG A 343 8.10 -11.27 -10.04
CA ARG A 343 8.41 -12.38 -10.96
C ARG A 343 7.46 -12.47 -12.16
N LEU A 344 7.15 -11.32 -12.78
CA LEU A 344 6.25 -11.17 -13.93
C LEU A 344 6.96 -11.40 -15.27
#